data_10269e11222d66bf73b7c05e329b5990
#
_entry.id   10269e11222d66bf73b7c05e329b5990
#
_cell.length_a   1.000
_cell.length_b   1.000
_cell.length_c   1.000
_cell.angle_alpha   90.00
_cell.angle_beta   90.00
_cell.angle_gamma   90.00
#
_symmetry.space_group_name_H-M   'P 1'
#
loop_
_entity.id
_entity.type
_entity.pdbx_description
1 polymer ?
#
loop_
_entity_poly.entity_id
_entity_poly.type
_entity_poly.pdbx_seq_one_letter_code
_entity_poly.pdbx_strand_id
1 'polypeptide(L)'
;MTQRPLDILSNDNTLFCTEQCNNHCLMCCQPPMNVDDIDQLYEENLLRIQNAPKDLPIIGVTGGEPTLLGNKLISLVKRIREQLPDTDIHILSNGRNFKDSDYTSALVEAGEGRIIFGIPLHSDFYRDHDIIAGAKGAFEETITGLYNLASVEACIELRIVMNKLNYKRFLPLAEFIHKNLPFVAWIAYMGMEYTGYAIKNSKNIWIEPKEYVSHLLDAVKYLDEWSYNVCIYNIPLCLLPENFHEFAQQSISDWKNDYPDICLECKKKEMCCGLFTTSIKPYEGLKAIQ
;
A
#
# COMPACT_ATOMS: atom_id res chain seq x y z
N MET A 1 1.32 20.27 8.32
CA MET A 1 0.96 20.40 6.86
C MET A 1 -0.55 20.37 6.77
N THR A 2 -1.21 21.38 6.21
CA THR A 2 -2.69 21.37 6.12
C THR A 2 -3.13 20.37 5.07
N GLN A 3 -3.93 19.38 5.46
CA GLN A 3 -4.45 18.37 4.54
C GLN A 3 -5.47 18.98 3.56
N ARG A 4 -5.54 18.46 2.33
CA ARG A 4 -6.52 18.92 1.33
C ARG A 4 -7.94 18.53 1.74
N PRO A 5 -8.98 19.30 1.38
CA PRO A 5 -10.36 18.85 1.51
C PRO A 5 -10.60 17.53 0.77
N LEU A 6 -11.54 16.74 1.25
CA LEU A 6 -12.02 15.55 0.52
C LEU A 6 -12.89 16.02 -0.66
N ASP A 7 -12.68 15.43 -1.84
CA ASP A 7 -13.28 15.88 -3.09
C ASP A 7 -13.70 14.67 -3.94
N ILE A 8 -14.94 14.64 -4.41
CA ILE A 8 -15.47 13.56 -5.25
C ILE A 8 -14.76 13.45 -6.60
N LEU A 9 -14.18 14.53 -7.09
CA LEU A 9 -13.41 14.57 -8.33
C LEU A 9 -11.97 14.08 -8.17
N SER A 10 -11.53 13.86 -6.94
CA SER A 10 -10.19 13.34 -6.64
C SER A 10 -10.23 11.85 -6.35
N ASN A 11 -9.31 11.11 -6.95
CA ASN A 11 -9.08 9.71 -6.59
C ASN A 11 -8.21 9.56 -5.33
N ASP A 12 -7.64 10.67 -4.82
CA ASP A 12 -6.73 10.69 -3.66
C ASP A 12 -7.40 11.34 -2.43
N ASN A 13 -8.41 10.66 -1.91
CA ASN A 13 -9.12 11.09 -0.70
C ASN A 13 -8.55 10.37 0.51
N THR A 14 -7.60 11.01 1.18
CA THR A 14 -6.83 10.39 2.25
C THR A 14 -6.89 11.20 3.54
N LEU A 15 -7.14 10.54 4.67
CA LEU A 15 -6.98 11.07 6.02
C LEU A 15 -5.60 10.68 6.52
N PHE A 16 -4.76 11.68 6.72
CA PHE A 16 -3.44 11.49 7.31
C PHE A 16 -3.55 11.59 8.83
N CYS A 17 -3.16 10.52 9.54
CA CYS A 17 -3.48 10.33 10.95
C CYS A 17 -2.35 10.71 11.91
N THR A 18 -1.09 10.50 11.53
CA THR A 18 0.09 10.83 12.33
C THR A 18 1.37 10.69 11.50
N GLU A 19 2.39 11.46 11.86
CA GLU A 19 3.76 11.29 11.34
C GLU A 19 4.52 10.17 12.08
N GLN A 20 3.98 9.64 13.18
CA GLN A 20 4.62 8.60 13.97
C GLN A 20 4.43 7.23 13.32
N CYS A 21 5.44 6.35 13.46
CA CYS A 21 5.36 4.95 13.05
C CYS A 21 6.22 4.08 13.96
N ASN A 22 5.78 2.87 14.23
CA ASN A 22 6.56 1.84 14.95
C ASN A 22 7.45 0.99 14.02
N ASN A 23 7.48 1.30 12.70
CA ASN A 23 8.44 0.79 11.72
C ASN A 23 9.34 1.93 11.22
N HIS A 24 10.52 1.54 10.68
CA HIS A 24 11.45 2.41 9.95
C HIS A 24 11.81 1.79 8.61
N CYS A 25 10.79 1.50 7.79
CA CYS A 25 10.94 0.80 6.51
C CYS A 25 12.00 1.46 5.64
N LEU A 26 12.92 0.65 5.08
CA LEU A 26 14.07 1.15 4.30
C LEU A 26 13.65 1.96 3.06
N MET A 27 12.44 1.71 2.53
CA MET A 27 11.89 2.39 1.36
C MET A 27 10.76 3.37 1.70
N CYS A 28 10.58 3.72 2.97
CA CYS A 28 9.48 4.60 3.36
C CYS A 28 9.53 5.92 2.58
N CYS A 29 8.47 6.20 1.79
CA CYS A 29 8.33 7.43 1.02
C CYS A 29 8.06 8.64 1.93
N GLN A 30 7.52 8.38 3.13
CA GLN A 30 7.19 9.35 4.16
C GLN A 30 7.81 8.91 5.48
N PRO A 31 9.12 9.19 5.68
CA PRO A 31 9.84 8.76 6.87
C PRO A 31 9.17 9.26 8.16
N PRO A 32 9.01 8.37 9.17
CA PRO A 32 8.36 8.75 10.40
C PRO A 32 9.12 9.82 11.16
N MET A 33 8.37 10.68 11.84
CA MET A 33 8.88 11.73 12.72
C MET A 33 8.48 11.46 14.17
N ASN A 34 9.34 11.87 15.10
CA ASN A 34 9.04 11.81 16.53
C ASN A 34 8.35 13.12 16.95
N VAL A 35 7.07 13.23 16.67
CA VAL A 35 6.22 14.40 16.96
C VAL A 35 4.94 13.94 17.68
N ASP A 36 4.38 14.82 18.49
CA ASP A 36 3.09 14.58 19.15
C ASP A 36 1.99 15.30 18.36
N ASP A 37 1.47 14.64 17.33
CA ASP A 37 0.54 15.20 16.35
C ASP A 37 -0.81 14.49 16.27
N ILE A 38 -0.98 13.38 17.00
CA ILE A 38 -2.18 12.53 16.91
C ILE A 38 -3.44 13.32 17.20
N ASP A 39 -3.47 14.09 18.30
CA ASP A 39 -4.66 14.81 18.73
C ASP A 39 -5.06 15.88 17.73
N GLN A 40 -4.07 16.64 17.27
CA GLN A 40 -4.29 17.71 16.28
C GLN A 40 -4.83 17.14 14.97
N LEU A 41 -4.19 16.10 14.42
CA LEU A 41 -4.59 15.50 13.15
C LEU A 41 -5.93 14.75 13.27
N TYR A 42 -6.23 14.17 14.42
CA TYR A 42 -7.54 13.57 14.70
C TYR A 42 -8.66 14.60 14.58
N GLU A 43 -8.56 15.75 15.26
CA GLU A 43 -9.55 16.83 15.17
C GLU A 43 -9.66 17.41 13.75
N GLU A 44 -8.54 17.60 13.05
CA GLU A 44 -8.53 18.04 11.64
C GLU A 44 -9.29 17.02 10.76
N ASN A 45 -9.06 15.72 10.95
CA ASN A 45 -9.72 14.67 10.19
C ASN A 45 -11.24 14.60 10.49
N LEU A 46 -11.67 14.83 11.74
CA LEU A 46 -13.10 14.91 12.06
C LEU A 46 -13.79 16.04 11.29
N LEU A 47 -13.15 17.21 11.19
CA LEU A 47 -13.67 18.34 10.42
C LEU A 47 -13.72 18.03 8.92
N ARG A 48 -12.72 17.33 8.39
CA ARG A 48 -12.69 16.91 6.97
C ARG A 48 -13.82 15.94 6.65
N ILE A 49 -14.07 14.95 7.53
CA ILE A 49 -15.20 14.00 7.38
C ILE A 49 -16.54 14.73 7.43
N GLN A 50 -16.70 15.68 8.35
CA GLN A 50 -17.92 16.48 8.48
C GLN A 50 -18.26 17.26 7.19
N ASN A 51 -17.23 17.74 6.49
CA ASN A 51 -17.36 18.54 5.27
C ASN A 51 -17.19 17.72 3.98
N ALA A 52 -17.09 16.39 4.08
CA ALA A 52 -16.88 15.52 2.92
C ALA A 52 -18.14 15.44 2.03
N PRO A 53 -17.96 15.28 0.70
CA PRO A 53 -19.04 14.92 -0.19
C PRO A 53 -19.68 13.59 0.24
N LYS A 54 -21.04 13.52 0.18
CA LYS A 54 -21.77 12.33 0.65
C LYS A 54 -21.58 11.10 -0.25
N ASP A 55 -21.31 11.35 -1.53
CA ASP A 55 -21.14 10.30 -2.55
C ASP A 55 -19.67 9.88 -2.73
N LEU A 56 -18.83 10.12 -1.74
CA LEU A 56 -17.40 9.76 -1.79
C LEU A 56 -17.27 8.23 -1.85
N PRO A 57 -16.69 7.63 -2.91
CA PRO A 57 -16.70 6.17 -3.06
C PRO A 57 -15.75 5.48 -2.08
N ILE A 58 -14.61 6.07 -1.81
CA ILE A 58 -13.57 5.50 -0.95
C ILE A 58 -12.79 6.59 -0.20
N ILE A 59 -12.38 6.28 1.01
CA ILE A 59 -11.50 7.12 1.84
C ILE A 59 -10.30 6.30 2.30
N GLY A 60 -9.10 6.81 2.02
CA GLY A 60 -7.86 6.26 2.56
C GLY A 60 -7.62 6.74 3.99
N VAL A 61 -7.19 5.84 4.87
CA VAL A 61 -6.71 6.18 6.21
C VAL A 61 -5.25 5.75 6.30
N THR A 62 -4.36 6.71 6.43
CA THR A 62 -2.91 6.48 6.38
C THR A 62 -2.17 7.42 7.34
N GLY A 63 -0.85 7.41 7.26
CA GLY A 63 0.04 8.24 8.06
C GLY A 63 1.40 7.58 8.12
N GLY A 64 2.12 7.78 9.21
CA GLY A 64 3.19 6.87 9.60
C GLY A 64 2.58 5.50 9.89
N GLU A 65 1.87 5.37 11.02
CA GLU A 65 1.10 4.18 11.35
C GLU A 65 -0.23 4.55 12.02
N PRO A 66 -1.38 4.46 11.32
CA PRO A 66 -2.66 4.92 11.84
C PRO A 66 -3.14 4.16 13.09
N THR A 67 -2.75 2.90 13.27
CA THR A 67 -3.15 2.12 14.45
C THR A 67 -2.52 2.63 15.77
N LEU A 68 -1.53 3.52 15.71
CA LEU A 68 -1.00 4.20 16.89
C LEU A 68 -2.03 5.14 17.55
N LEU A 69 -3.09 5.52 16.83
CA LEU A 69 -4.21 6.26 17.37
C LEU A 69 -5.03 5.45 18.39
N GLY A 70 -4.91 4.12 18.40
CA GLY A 70 -5.66 3.25 19.29
C GLY A 70 -7.19 3.48 19.16
N ASN A 71 -7.88 3.72 20.29
CA ASN A 71 -9.33 3.94 20.30
C ASN A 71 -9.80 5.15 19.47
N LYS A 72 -8.93 6.14 19.21
CA LYS A 72 -9.27 7.26 18.33
C LYS A 72 -9.44 6.80 16.88
N LEU A 73 -8.68 5.78 16.41
CA LEU A 73 -8.91 5.23 15.09
C LEU A 73 -10.29 4.56 14.98
N ILE A 74 -10.70 3.80 16.00
CA ILE A 74 -12.04 3.21 16.07
C ILE A 74 -13.13 4.30 16.01
N SER A 75 -12.93 5.37 16.78
CA SER A 75 -13.86 6.52 16.78
C SER A 75 -13.90 7.24 15.44
N LEU A 76 -12.76 7.38 14.77
CA LEU A 76 -12.67 7.96 13.42
C LEU A 76 -13.43 7.13 12.39
N VAL A 77 -13.26 5.81 12.42
CA VAL A 77 -13.98 4.87 11.55
C VAL A 77 -15.49 4.96 11.79
N LYS A 78 -15.95 4.96 13.05
CA LYS A 78 -17.37 5.17 13.38
C LYS A 78 -17.91 6.49 12.83
N ARG A 79 -17.13 7.57 12.95
CA ARG A 79 -17.52 8.86 12.40
C ARG A 79 -17.62 8.84 10.86
N ILE A 80 -16.73 8.14 10.17
CA ILE A 80 -16.84 7.95 8.71
C ILE A 80 -18.13 7.19 8.41
N ARG A 81 -18.44 6.09 9.09
CA ARG A 81 -19.66 5.31 8.89
C ARG A 81 -20.94 6.13 9.09
N GLU A 82 -20.99 6.93 10.17
CA GLU A 82 -22.13 7.83 10.48
C GLU A 82 -22.35 8.91 9.42
N GLN A 83 -21.29 9.49 8.89
CA GLN A 83 -21.35 10.61 7.96
C GLN A 83 -21.41 10.20 6.48
N LEU A 84 -20.77 9.07 6.15
CA LEU A 84 -20.52 8.58 4.80
C LEU A 84 -20.85 7.07 4.73
N PRO A 85 -22.13 6.68 4.87
CA PRO A 85 -22.53 5.27 5.04
C PRO A 85 -22.21 4.37 3.85
N ASP A 86 -22.06 4.91 2.66
CA ASP A 86 -21.77 4.14 1.44
C ASP A 86 -20.28 4.16 1.03
N THR A 87 -19.44 4.90 1.77
CA THR A 87 -18.01 5.04 1.50
C THR A 87 -17.23 3.84 2.00
N ASP A 88 -16.41 3.24 1.17
CA ASP A 88 -15.43 2.24 1.60
C ASP A 88 -14.22 2.90 2.28
N ILE A 89 -13.64 2.22 3.26
CA ILE A 89 -12.51 2.73 4.04
C ILE A 89 -11.30 1.85 3.74
N HIS A 90 -10.21 2.45 3.22
CA HIS A 90 -8.97 1.74 2.96
C HIS A 90 -7.92 2.12 4.00
N ILE A 91 -7.70 1.26 4.99
CA ILE A 91 -6.72 1.48 6.06
C ILE A 91 -5.36 0.93 5.65
N LEU A 92 -4.37 1.81 5.48
CA LEU A 92 -2.98 1.44 5.19
C LEU A 92 -2.20 1.37 6.51
N SER A 93 -1.92 0.16 6.97
CA SER A 93 -1.24 -0.11 8.24
C SER A 93 -0.13 -1.14 8.06
N ASN A 94 0.91 -1.08 8.86
CA ASN A 94 1.95 -2.11 8.90
C ASN A 94 1.48 -3.45 9.50
N GLY A 95 0.27 -3.50 10.02
CA GLY A 95 -0.39 -4.72 10.50
C GLY A 95 -0.01 -5.16 11.91
N ARG A 96 1.01 -4.57 12.53
CA ARG A 96 1.59 -5.05 13.79
C ARG A 96 0.67 -4.92 15.00
N ASN A 97 -0.10 -3.84 15.09
CA ASN A 97 -1.00 -3.62 16.21
C ASN A 97 -2.26 -4.50 16.15
N PHE A 98 -2.56 -5.10 15.01
CA PHE A 98 -3.62 -6.11 14.88
C PHE A 98 -3.28 -7.44 15.58
N LYS A 99 -2.07 -7.62 16.14
CA LYS A 99 -1.79 -8.73 17.06
C LYS A 99 -2.67 -8.73 18.31
N ASP A 100 -3.21 -7.57 18.69
CA ASP A 100 -4.25 -7.43 19.71
C ASP A 100 -5.61 -7.78 19.08
N SER A 101 -6.16 -8.94 19.44
CA SER A 101 -7.42 -9.47 18.90
C SER A 101 -8.63 -8.61 19.28
N ASP A 102 -8.65 -8.05 20.49
CA ASP A 102 -9.78 -7.26 20.97
C ASP A 102 -9.83 -5.92 20.22
N TYR A 103 -8.67 -5.27 20.06
CA TYR A 103 -8.55 -4.06 19.25
C TYR A 103 -8.94 -4.31 17.78
N THR A 104 -8.47 -5.43 17.21
CA THR A 104 -8.77 -5.82 15.82
C THR A 104 -10.27 -6.01 15.62
N SER A 105 -10.91 -6.78 16.50
CA SER A 105 -12.36 -7.03 16.46
C SER A 105 -13.16 -5.74 16.58
N ALA A 106 -12.82 -4.87 17.53
CA ALA A 106 -13.49 -3.59 17.72
C ALA A 106 -13.36 -2.64 16.52
N LEU A 107 -12.19 -2.63 15.84
CA LEU A 107 -11.99 -1.79 14.67
C LEU A 107 -12.75 -2.33 13.45
N VAL A 108 -12.74 -3.65 13.22
CA VAL A 108 -13.48 -4.28 12.11
C VAL A 108 -14.99 -4.10 12.30
N GLU A 109 -15.51 -4.32 13.52
CA GLU A 109 -16.92 -4.08 13.84
C GLU A 109 -17.33 -2.63 13.59
N ALA A 110 -16.47 -1.65 13.97
CA ALA A 110 -16.73 -0.23 13.71
C ALA A 110 -16.87 0.11 12.23
N GLY A 111 -16.28 -0.69 11.36
CA GLY A 111 -16.31 -0.49 9.90
C GLY A 111 -17.54 -1.07 9.18
N GLU A 112 -18.36 -1.87 9.89
CA GLU A 112 -19.61 -2.43 9.34
C GLU A 112 -19.42 -3.16 7.98
N GLY A 113 -18.30 -3.90 7.83
CA GLY A 113 -17.96 -4.65 6.62
C GLY A 113 -17.41 -3.81 5.46
N ARG A 114 -17.13 -2.53 5.67
CA ARG A 114 -16.63 -1.61 4.63
C ARG A 114 -15.18 -1.16 4.83
N ILE A 115 -14.36 -1.98 5.52
CA ILE A 115 -12.93 -1.70 5.63
C ILE A 115 -12.14 -2.68 4.77
N ILE A 116 -11.21 -2.14 3.99
CA ILE A 116 -10.14 -2.88 3.33
C ILE A 116 -8.84 -2.57 4.07
N PHE A 117 -8.12 -3.60 4.51
CA PHE A 117 -6.84 -3.45 5.20
C PHE A 117 -5.68 -3.70 4.25
N GLY A 118 -4.96 -2.64 3.89
CA GLY A 118 -3.74 -2.70 3.08
C GLY A 118 -2.52 -2.96 3.97
N ILE A 119 -2.03 -4.20 4.00
CA ILE A 119 -0.96 -4.66 4.91
C ILE A 119 0.30 -5.02 4.11
N PRO A 120 1.47 -4.41 4.39
CA PRO A 120 2.71 -4.79 3.73
C PRO A 120 3.26 -6.12 4.26
N LEU A 121 3.60 -7.02 3.33
CA LEU A 121 4.37 -8.23 3.62
C LEU A 121 5.61 -8.25 2.72
N HIS A 122 6.78 -7.98 3.30
CA HIS A 122 7.99 -7.74 2.52
C HIS A 122 8.74 -9.02 2.12
N SER A 123 8.56 -10.11 2.86
CA SER A 123 9.22 -11.40 2.60
C SER A 123 8.46 -12.52 3.33
N ASP A 124 8.60 -13.75 2.84
CA ASP A 124 8.21 -14.99 3.52
C ASP A 124 9.20 -15.40 4.62
N PHE A 125 10.35 -14.72 4.71
CA PHE A 125 11.39 -14.98 5.70
C PHE A 125 11.49 -13.83 6.69
N TYR A 126 11.29 -14.15 7.98
CA TYR A 126 11.17 -13.14 9.04
C TYR A 126 12.33 -12.15 9.12
N ARG A 127 13.58 -12.61 8.91
CA ARG A 127 14.77 -11.73 8.96
C ARG A 127 14.75 -10.68 7.86
N ASP A 128 14.40 -11.09 6.64
CA ASP A 128 14.35 -10.17 5.50
C ASP A 128 13.22 -9.17 5.67
N HIS A 129 12.04 -9.64 6.13
CA HIS A 129 10.92 -8.76 6.45
C HIS A 129 11.30 -7.71 7.52
N ASP A 130 11.87 -8.15 8.64
CA ASP A 130 12.27 -7.27 9.75
C ASP A 130 13.33 -6.24 9.33
N ILE A 131 14.30 -6.65 8.51
CA ILE A 131 15.30 -5.75 7.93
C ILE A 131 14.65 -4.69 7.06
N ILE A 132 13.75 -5.09 6.15
CA ILE A 132 13.06 -4.17 5.24
C ILE A 132 12.12 -3.24 6.01
N ALA A 133 11.37 -3.77 6.98
CA ALA A 133 10.49 -3.00 7.86
C ALA A 133 11.25 -2.08 8.84
N GLY A 134 12.56 -2.34 9.03
CA GLY A 134 13.38 -1.62 10.00
C GLY A 134 12.92 -1.80 11.44
N ALA A 135 12.32 -2.96 11.77
CA ALA A 135 11.78 -3.26 13.10
C ALA A 135 11.87 -4.75 13.40
N LYS A 136 12.58 -5.09 14.49
CA LYS A 136 12.71 -6.47 14.95
C LYS A 136 11.37 -7.02 15.43
N GLY A 137 11.03 -8.23 14.99
CA GLY A 137 9.77 -8.91 15.35
C GLY A 137 8.56 -8.43 14.53
N ALA A 138 8.76 -7.54 13.56
CA ALA A 138 7.68 -7.02 12.72
C ALA A 138 6.98 -8.14 11.93
N PHE A 139 7.72 -9.12 11.42
CA PHE A 139 7.15 -10.26 10.72
C PHE A 139 6.13 -11.03 11.57
N GLU A 140 6.54 -11.44 12.77
CA GLU A 140 5.70 -12.23 13.67
C GLU A 140 4.44 -11.46 14.08
N GLU A 141 4.59 -10.17 14.43
CA GLU A 141 3.46 -9.32 14.80
C GLU A 141 2.51 -9.09 13.61
N THR A 142 3.04 -8.85 12.41
CA THR A 142 2.23 -8.67 11.19
C THR A 142 1.49 -9.97 10.80
N ILE A 143 2.15 -11.13 10.87
CA ILE A 143 1.50 -12.42 10.59
C ILE A 143 0.39 -12.70 11.62
N THR A 144 0.64 -12.47 12.91
CA THR A 144 -0.38 -12.60 13.96
C THR A 144 -1.57 -11.67 13.67
N GLY A 145 -1.28 -10.41 13.28
CA GLY A 145 -2.31 -9.45 12.90
C GLY A 145 -3.14 -9.88 11.69
N LEU A 146 -2.52 -10.47 10.67
CA LEU A 146 -3.23 -11.02 9.50
C LEU A 146 -4.19 -12.16 9.90
N TYR A 147 -3.78 -13.06 10.78
CA TYR A 147 -4.66 -14.12 11.28
C TYR A 147 -5.81 -13.57 12.15
N ASN A 148 -5.56 -12.56 12.97
CA ASN A 148 -6.61 -11.91 13.77
C ASN A 148 -7.63 -11.19 12.85
N LEU A 149 -7.17 -10.48 11.82
CA LEU A 149 -8.04 -9.87 10.80
C LEU A 149 -8.88 -10.94 10.08
N ALA A 150 -8.25 -12.06 9.69
CA ALA A 150 -8.94 -13.17 9.04
C ALA A 150 -10.00 -13.82 9.95
N SER A 151 -9.72 -13.94 11.25
CA SER A 151 -10.65 -14.54 12.22
C SER A 151 -11.97 -13.76 12.37
N VAL A 152 -11.97 -12.49 12.00
CA VAL A 152 -13.15 -11.60 11.98
C VAL A 152 -13.61 -11.26 10.56
N GLU A 153 -13.22 -12.09 9.57
CA GLU A 153 -13.63 -11.99 8.15
C GLU A 153 -13.31 -10.63 7.50
N ALA A 154 -12.23 -9.97 7.93
CA ALA A 154 -11.82 -8.70 7.37
C ALA A 154 -11.31 -8.83 5.94
N CYS A 155 -11.57 -7.84 5.10
CA CYS A 155 -11.05 -7.76 3.74
C CYS A 155 -9.57 -7.31 3.76
N ILE A 156 -8.65 -8.17 3.30
CA ILE A 156 -7.20 -7.97 3.39
C ILE A 156 -6.57 -7.86 2.01
N GLU A 157 -5.84 -6.76 1.77
CA GLU A 157 -4.93 -6.56 0.65
C GLU A 157 -3.48 -6.70 1.15
N LEU A 158 -2.70 -7.62 0.60
CA LEU A 158 -1.27 -7.66 0.83
C LEU A 158 -0.53 -6.75 -0.15
N ARG A 159 0.41 -5.97 0.37
CA ARG A 159 1.20 -5.01 -0.40
C ARG A 159 2.67 -5.36 -0.35
N ILE A 160 3.29 -5.61 -1.50
CA ILE A 160 4.68 -6.05 -1.61
C ILE A 160 5.45 -4.97 -2.37
N VAL A 161 6.17 -4.11 -1.65
CA VAL A 161 7.05 -3.13 -2.29
C VAL A 161 8.33 -3.82 -2.75
N MET A 162 8.52 -3.86 -4.07
CA MET A 162 9.61 -4.56 -4.74
C MET A 162 10.94 -3.83 -4.52
N ASN A 163 11.96 -4.54 -4.06
CA ASN A 163 13.27 -3.97 -3.79
C ASN A 163 14.39 -5.02 -3.89
N LYS A 164 15.63 -4.57 -3.83
CA LYS A 164 16.83 -5.41 -3.98
C LYS A 164 16.98 -6.52 -2.92
N LEU A 165 16.32 -6.38 -1.76
CA LEU A 165 16.42 -7.36 -0.68
C LEU A 165 15.40 -8.49 -0.83
N ASN A 166 14.25 -8.24 -1.50
CA ASN A 166 13.17 -9.23 -1.58
C ASN A 166 12.91 -9.82 -2.98
N TYR A 167 13.43 -9.23 -4.07
CA TYR A 167 13.03 -9.64 -5.42
C TYR A 167 13.28 -11.13 -5.74
N LYS A 168 14.33 -11.73 -5.21
CA LYS A 168 14.62 -13.17 -5.40
C LYS A 168 13.68 -14.08 -4.64
N ARG A 169 12.88 -13.52 -3.74
CA ARG A 169 11.92 -14.24 -2.92
C ARG A 169 10.47 -14.03 -3.34
N PHE A 170 10.21 -13.41 -4.50
CA PHE A 170 8.83 -13.17 -4.93
C PHE A 170 8.04 -14.48 -5.12
N LEU A 171 8.61 -15.48 -5.79
CA LEU A 171 7.96 -16.79 -5.93
C LEU A 171 7.84 -17.53 -4.58
N PRO A 172 8.90 -17.69 -3.75
CA PRO A 172 8.75 -18.21 -2.39
C PRO A 172 7.71 -17.48 -1.54
N LEU A 173 7.59 -16.15 -1.66
CA LEU A 173 6.58 -15.37 -0.97
C LEU A 173 5.17 -15.68 -1.50
N ALA A 174 5.00 -15.81 -2.81
CA ALA A 174 3.74 -16.20 -3.44
C ALA A 174 3.29 -17.61 -2.95
N GLU A 175 4.21 -18.56 -2.89
CA GLU A 175 3.95 -19.89 -2.33
C GLU A 175 3.59 -19.85 -0.84
N PHE A 176 4.28 -18.99 -0.07
CA PHE A 176 3.99 -18.77 1.35
C PHE A 176 2.57 -18.22 1.54
N ILE A 177 2.19 -17.21 0.76
CA ILE A 177 0.85 -16.61 0.78
C ILE A 177 -0.20 -17.69 0.49
N HIS A 178 -0.03 -18.44 -0.60
CA HIS A 178 -0.96 -19.51 -0.95
C HIS A 178 -1.13 -20.56 0.15
N LYS A 179 -0.05 -21.00 0.77
CA LYS A 179 -0.08 -22.05 1.80
C LYS A 179 -0.56 -21.57 3.17
N ASN A 180 -0.25 -20.32 3.54
CA ASN A 180 -0.45 -19.85 4.93
C ASN A 180 -1.46 -18.70 5.06
N LEU A 181 -1.75 -17.98 3.98
CA LEU A 181 -2.63 -16.80 4.00
C LEU A 181 -3.74 -16.90 2.92
N PRO A 182 -4.46 -18.04 2.81
CA PRO A 182 -5.44 -18.26 1.72
C PRO A 182 -6.66 -17.35 1.82
N PHE A 183 -6.82 -16.61 2.89
CA PHE A 183 -7.91 -15.66 3.17
C PHE A 183 -7.66 -14.26 2.61
N VAL A 184 -6.51 -14.01 2.00
CA VAL A 184 -6.17 -12.70 1.42
C VAL A 184 -7.00 -12.45 0.16
N ALA A 185 -7.65 -11.29 0.08
CA ALA A 185 -8.51 -10.91 -1.04
C ALA A 185 -7.74 -10.39 -2.26
N TRP A 186 -6.66 -9.62 -2.03
CA TRP A 186 -5.81 -9.03 -3.07
C TRP A 186 -4.33 -9.09 -2.72
N ILE A 187 -3.51 -9.19 -3.76
CA ILE A 187 -2.05 -9.16 -3.64
C ILE A 187 -1.51 -8.13 -4.62
N ALA A 188 -0.89 -7.06 -4.12
CA ALA A 188 -0.36 -5.95 -4.89
C ALA A 188 1.17 -5.93 -4.86
N TYR A 189 1.81 -6.25 -5.98
CA TYR A 189 3.24 -5.98 -6.19
C TYR A 189 3.42 -4.54 -6.64
N MET A 190 4.25 -3.78 -5.92
CA MET A 190 4.36 -2.33 -6.11
C MET A 190 5.80 -1.93 -6.43
N GLY A 191 5.99 -1.22 -7.55
CA GLY A 191 7.24 -0.54 -7.84
C GLY A 191 7.56 0.49 -6.76
N MET A 192 8.85 0.55 -6.38
CA MET A 192 9.31 1.43 -5.30
C MET A 192 9.37 2.88 -5.78
N GLU A 193 8.81 3.81 -5.01
CA GLU A 193 8.94 5.24 -5.21
C GLU A 193 10.32 5.73 -4.73
N TYR A 194 11.05 6.44 -5.61
CA TYR A 194 12.41 6.91 -5.30
C TYR A 194 12.38 8.25 -4.56
N THR A 195 11.87 8.22 -3.33
CA THR A 195 11.77 9.38 -2.42
C THR A 195 12.00 8.97 -0.96
N GLY A 196 12.08 9.91 -0.06
CA GLY A 196 12.20 9.64 1.38
C GLY A 196 13.40 8.75 1.74
N TYR A 197 13.14 7.68 2.50
CA TYR A 197 14.19 6.72 2.87
C TYR A 197 14.70 5.88 1.70
N ALA A 198 13.94 5.74 0.61
CA ALA A 198 14.43 5.06 -0.58
C ALA A 198 15.66 5.75 -1.18
N ILE A 199 15.73 7.09 -1.15
CA ILE A 199 16.92 7.85 -1.57
C ILE A 199 18.10 7.55 -0.64
N LYS A 200 17.88 7.66 0.68
CA LYS A 200 18.92 7.45 1.69
C LYS A 200 19.53 6.05 1.63
N ASN A 201 18.67 5.04 1.40
CA ASN A 201 19.05 3.63 1.41
C ASN A 201 19.28 3.05 0.01
N SER A 202 19.26 3.87 -1.04
CA SER A 202 19.22 3.43 -2.45
C SER A 202 20.29 2.40 -2.82
N LYS A 203 21.49 2.53 -2.33
CA LYS A 203 22.59 1.55 -2.59
C LYS A 203 22.21 0.12 -2.19
N ASN A 204 21.40 -0.03 -1.16
CA ASN A 204 21.04 -1.33 -0.56
C ASN A 204 19.70 -1.87 -1.07
N ILE A 205 18.76 -0.98 -1.46
CA ILE A 205 17.37 -1.39 -1.76
C ILE A 205 16.93 -1.10 -3.18
N TRP A 206 17.55 -0.12 -3.89
CA TRP A 206 17.15 0.19 -5.26
C TRP A 206 17.54 -0.93 -6.22
N ILE A 207 16.62 -1.25 -7.11
CA ILE A 207 16.80 -2.23 -8.17
C ILE A 207 15.96 -1.80 -9.38
N GLU A 208 16.51 -1.94 -10.58
CA GLU A 208 15.78 -1.62 -11.81
C GLU A 208 14.80 -2.73 -12.19
N PRO A 209 13.64 -2.41 -12.77
CA PRO A 209 12.65 -3.41 -13.19
C PRO A 209 13.23 -4.52 -14.05
N LYS A 210 14.15 -4.21 -14.97
CA LYS A 210 14.82 -5.21 -15.82
C LYS A 210 15.53 -6.33 -15.06
N GLU A 211 15.92 -6.08 -13.79
CA GLU A 211 16.64 -7.04 -12.97
C GLU A 211 15.70 -7.98 -12.20
N TYR A 212 14.47 -7.53 -11.88
CA TYR A 212 13.53 -8.32 -11.08
C TYR A 212 12.28 -8.78 -11.83
N VAL A 213 12.02 -8.23 -13.02
CA VAL A 213 10.77 -8.52 -13.76
C VAL A 213 10.55 -10.01 -13.96
N SER A 214 11.57 -10.81 -14.30
CA SER A 214 11.40 -12.26 -14.45
C SER A 214 10.91 -12.93 -13.16
N HIS A 215 11.47 -12.57 -12.01
CA HIS A 215 11.02 -13.08 -10.70
C HIS A 215 9.60 -12.64 -10.35
N LEU A 216 9.24 -11.40 -10.73
CA LEU A 216 7.88 -10.88 -10.57
C LEU A 216 6.88 -11.71 -11.39
N LEU A 217 7.20 -11.96 -12.66
CA LEU A 217 6.32 -12.71 -13.56
C LEU A 217 6.09 -14.15 -13.08
N ASP A 218 7.12 -14.81 -12.58
CA ASP A 218 7.00 -16.16 -12.00
C ASP A 218 6.03 -16.16 -10.80
N ALA A 219 6.12 -15.15 -9.92
CA ALA A 219 5.24 -15.03 -8.78
C ALA A 219 3.79 -14.69 -9.16
N VAL A 220 3.62 -13.71 -10.09
CA VAL A 220 2.29 -13.32 -10.58
C VAL A 220 1.59 -14.49 -11.26
N LYS A 221 2.29 -15.22 -12.15
CA LYS A 221 1.77 -16.39 -12.82
C LYS A 221 1.35 -17.47 -11.82
N TYR A 222 2.18 -17.74 -10.81
CA TYR A 222 1.85 -18.71 -9.75
C TYR A 222 0.55 -18.34 -9.03
N LEU A 223 0.40 -17.08 -8.62
CA LEU A 223 -0.79 -16.61 -7.92
C LEU A 223 -2.05 -16.63 -8.81
N ASP A 224 -1.90 -16.26 -10.08
CA ASP A 224 -2.99 -16.32 -11.08
C ASP A 224 -3.46 -17.76 -11.33
N GLU A 225 -2.55 -18.72 -11.46
CA GLU A 225 -2.86 -20.15 -11.59
C GLU A 225 -3.68 -20.67 -10.40
N TRP A 226 -3.52 -20.09 -9.21
CA TRP A 226 -4.30 -20.38 -8.00
C TRP A 226 -5.51 -19.46 -7.81
N SER A 227 -5.85 -18.64 -8.83
CA SER A 227 -7.02 -17.75 -8.84
C SER A 227 -7.01 -16.65 -7.76
N TYR A 228 -5.83 -16.18 -7.39
CA TYR A 228 -5.72 -14.98 -6.55
C TYR A 228 -5.92 -13.71 -7.39
N ASN A 229 -6.55 -12.69 -6.79
CA ASN A 229 -6.55 -11.35 -7.37
C ASN A 229 -5.16 -10.73 -7.17
N VAL A 230 -4.32 -10.80 -8.20
CA VAL A 230 -2.97 -10.24 -8.18
C VAL A 230 -2.87 -9.05 -9.11
N CYS A 231 -2.15 -8.01 -8.70
CA CYS A 231 -1.93 -6.82 -9.51
C CYS A 231 -0.51 -6.27 -9.35
N ILE A 232 -0.08 -5.49 -10.36
CA ILE A 232 1.22 -4.85 -10.42
C ILE A 232 1.00 -3.33 -10.49
N TYR A 233 1.44 -2.63 -9.46
CA TYR A 233 1.38 -1.16 -9.41
C TYR A 233 2.73 -0.53 -9.71
N ASN A 234 2.71 0.66 -10.27
CA ASN A 234 3.86 1.56 -10.40
C ASN A 234 5.02 1.01 -11.25
N ILE A 235 4.70 0.12 -12.19
CA ILE A 235 5.64 -0.34 -13.22
C ILE A 235 5.09 0.05 -14.59
N PRO A 236 5.78 0.90 -15.36
CA PRO A 236 5.37 1.26 -16.72
C PRO A 236 5.17 0.04 -17.62
N LEU A 237 4.12 0.02 -18.40
CA LEU A 237 3.77 -1.10 -19.30
C LEU A 237 4.92 -1.50 -20.24
N CYS A 238 5.74 -0.55 -20.68
CA CYS A 238 6.88 -0.83 -21.55
C CYS A 238 8.03 -1.61 -20.88
N LEU A 239 7.98 -1.77 -19.56
CA LEU A 239 8.92 -2.58 -18.77
C LEU A 239 8.36 -3.96 -18.41
N LEU A 240 7.11 -4.25 -18.81
CA LEU A 240 6.45 -5.55 -18.66
C LEU A 240 6.21 -6.20 -20.02
N PRO A 241 6.25 -7.54 -20.12
CA PRO A 241 5.77 -8.25 -21.31
C PRO A 241 4.27 -7.99 -21.52
N GLU A 242 3.84 -7.97 -22.80
CA GLU A 242 2.45 -7.61 -23.15
C GLU A 242 1.39 -8.50 -22.52
N ASN A 243 1.65 -9.79 -22.38
CA ASN A 243 0.75 -10.75 -21.75
C ASN A 243 0.62 -10.60 -20.24
N PHE A 244 1.31 -9.63 -19.63
CA PHE A 244 1.16 -9.25 -18.21
C PHE A 244 0.58 -7.84 -18.02
N HIS A 245 0.22 -7.16 -19.11
CA HIS A 245 -0.40 -5.83 -19.01
C HIS A 245 -1.76 -5.85 -18.31
N GLU A 246 -2.47 -6.96 -18.33
CA GLU A 246 -3.75 -7.13 -17.64
C GLU A 246 -3.62 -7.07 -16.12
N PHE A 247 -2.46 -7.43 -15.56
CA PHE A 247 -2.19 -7.32 -14.12
C PHE A 247 -1.74 -5.91 -13.71
N ALA A 248 -1.33 -5.07 -14.68
CA ALA A 248 -0.80 -3.75 -14.39
C ALA A 248 -1.92 -2.75 -14.06
N GLN A 249 -1.74 -2.00 -12.98
CA GLN A 249 -2.67 -0.98 -12.52
C GLN A 249 -2.02 0.41 -12.53
N GLN A 250 -2.82 1.42 -12.82
CA GLN A 250 -2.41 2.81 -12.64
C GLN A 250 -2.38 3.16 -11.15
N SER A 251 -1.58 4.16 -10.78
CA SER A 251 -1.59 4.67 -9.41
C SER A 251 -2.97 5.21 -9.05
N ILE A 252 -3.40 4.97 -7.81
CA ILE A 252 -4.64 5.53 -7.26
C ILE A 252 -4.59 7.06 -7.27
N SER A 253 -3.41 7.64 -7.01
CA SER A 253 -3.19 9.09 -7.06
C SER A 253 -2.78 9.49 -8.48
N ASP A 254 -3.73 9.95 -9.28
CA ASP A 254 -3.55 10.40 -10.67
C ASP A 254 -2.50 11.53 -10.81
N TRP A 255 -2.42 12.44 -9.84
CA TRP A 255 -1.42 13.50 -9.79
C TRP A 255 0.03 13.02 -9.64
N LYS A 256 0.23 11.74 -9.26
CA LYS A 256 1.55 11.12 -9.16
C LYS A 256 2.08 10.59 -10.50
N ASN A 257 1.24 10.49 -11.52
CA ASN A 257 1.64 9.94 -12.81
C ASN A 257 2.35 11.00 -13.66
N ASP A 258 3.60 10.73 -14.01
CA ASP A 258 4.42 11.54 -14.92
C ASP A 258 4.79 10.76 -16.17
N TYR A 259 4.76 11.45 -17.33
CA TYR A 259 5.01 10.83 -18.62
C TYR A 259 6.11 11.61 -19.35
N PRO A 260 7.36 11.10 -19.38
CA PRO A 260 8.44 11.73 -20.12
C PRO A 260 8.15 11.78 -21.62
N ASP A 261 8.89 12.64 -22.36
CA ASP A 261 8.68 12.89 -23.77
C ASP A 261 8.59 11.63 -24.63
N ILE A 262 9.33 10.58 -24.29
CA ILE A 262 9.27 9.28 -24.98
C ILE A 262 7.87 8.65 -24.96
N CYS A 263 7.02 9.05 -24.00
CA CYS A 263 5.65 8.56 -23.88
C CYS A 263 4.64 9.31 -24.75
N LEU A 264 5.02 10.40 -25.41
CA LEU A 264 4.11 11.22 -26.23
C LEU A 264 3.53 10.43 -27.41
N GLU A 265 4.31 9.53 -28.00
CA GLU A 265 3.91 8.69 -29.13
C GLU A 265 3.53 7.26 -28.71
N CYS A 266 3.41 6.98 -27.42
CA CYS A 266 3.11 5.63 -26.91
C CYS A 266 1.62 5.32 -27.02
N LYS A 267 1.25 4.27 -27.75
CA LYS A 267 -0.15 3.83 -27.92
C LYS A 267 -0.82 3.35 -26.63
N LYS A 268 -0.06 2.95 -25.62
CA LYS A 268 -0.56 2.44 -24.33
C LYS A 268 -0.50 3.49 -23.20
N LYS A 269 -0.25 4.77 -23.51
CA LYS A 269 -0.08 5.84 -22.53
C LYS A 269 -1.27 5.95 -21.57
N GLU A 270 -2.49 5.94 -22.09
CA GLU A 270 -3.73 6.10 -21.29
C GLU A 270 -3.97 4.97 -20.28
N MET A 271 -3.38 3.80 -20.53
CA MET A 271 -3.50 2.62 -19.65
C MET A 271 -2.29 2.45 -18.73
N CYS A 272 -1.23 3.24 -18.93
CA CYS A 272 0.03 3.10 -18.23
C CYS A 272 0.05 3.94 -16.97
N CYS A 273 0.68 3.44 -15.91
CA CYS A 273 0.90 4.22 -14.69
C CYS A 273 1.92 5.35 -14.85
N GLY A 274 2.70 5.37 -15.96
CA GLY A 274 3.81 6.31 -16.10
C GLY A 274 4.90 6.11 -15.03
N LEU A 275 5.52 7.20 -14.63
CA LEU A 275 6.48 7.29 -13.53
C LEU A 275 5.86 8.05 -12.36
N PHE A 276 6.42 7.90 -11.18
CA PHE A 276 6.05 8.77 -10.08
C PHE A 276 6.63 10.19 -10.24
N THR A 277 5.78 11.19 -10.23
CA THR A 277 6.18 12.62 -10.19
C THR A 277 7.13 12.92 -9.01
N THR A 278 6.94 12.22 -7.91
CA THR A 278 7.75 12.35 -6.70
C THR A 278 9.08 11.60 -6.77
N SER A 279 9.28 10.73 -7.76
CA SER A 279 10.53 10.00 -7.96
C SER A 279 11.52 10.87 -8.74
N ILE A 280 12.64 11.19 -8.08
CA ILE A 280 13.72 11.98 -8.71
C ILE A 280 14.57 11.16 -9.68
N LYS A 281 14.35 9.85 -9.76
CA LYS A 281 15.07 8.94 -10.66
C LYS A 281 14.09 8.12 -11.49
N PRO A 282 14.08 8.28 -12.82
CA PRO A 282 13.29 7.44 -13.71
C PRO A 282 13.88 6.02 -13.79
N TYR A 283 13.03 5.05 -14.16
CA TYR A 283 13.50 3.71 -14.51
C TYR A 283 14.29 3.70 -15.81
N GLU A 284 15.28 2.79 -15.90
CA GLU A 284 15.99 2.53 -17.16
C GLU A 284 15.14 1.70 -18.12
N GLY A 285 15.35 1.91 -19.43
CA GLY A 285 14.74 1.09 -20.47
C GLY A 285 13.32 1.51 -20.89
N LEU A 286 12.87 2.70 -20.52
CA LEU A 286 11.61 3.26 -21.01
C LEU A 286 11.61 3.36 -22.53
N LYS A 287 10.47 3.01 -23.15
CA LYS A 287 10.26 3.09 -24.59
C LYS A 287 8.79 3.29 -24.93
N ALA A 288 8.50 3.94 -26.07
CA ALA A 288 7.14 3.98 -26.58
C ALA A 288 6.73 2.58 -27.10
N ILE A 289 5.53 2.13 -26.73
CA ILE A 289 4.90 0.94 -27.29
C ILE A 289 4.18 1.38 -28.56
N GLN A 290 4.52 0.70 -29.69
CA GLN A 290 4.02 1.00 -31.03
C GLN A 290 2.68 0.30 -31.32
#